data_9ed02a2cdadff4e16e50ef4ce6bff28d
#
_entry.id   9ed02a2cdadff4e16e50ef4ce6bff28d
#
_cell.length_a   1.000
_cell.length_b   1.000
_cell.length_c   1.000
_cell.angle_alpha   90.00
_cell.angle_beta   90.00
_cell.angle_gamma   90.00
#
_symmetry.space_group_name_H-M   'P 1'
#
loop_
_entity.id
_entity.type
_entity.pdbx_description
1 polymer ?
#
loop_
_entity_poly.entity_id
_entity_poly.type
_entity_poly.pdbx_seq_one_letter_code
_entity_poly.pdbx_strand_id
1 'polypeptide(L)' 'MTSNKESLYWKSNKEWYRINEDGEFELTELAPERAQKSFELYISKE' A
#
# COMPACT_ATOMS: atom_id res chain seq x y z
N MET A 1 -15.14 12.30 8.14
CA MET A 1 -14.70 11.84 7.65
C MET A 1 -13.46 11.79 7.48
N THR A 2 -12.84 11.05 7.41
CA THR A 2 -11.61 11.06 7.37
C THR A 2 -11.13 10.60 6.19
N SER A 3 -10.41 11.17 5.50
CA SER A 3 -9.92 10.71 4.38
C SER A 3 -8.70 10.09 4.67
N ASN A 4 -8.48 8.92 4.58
CA ASN A 4 -7.31 8.27 4.83
C ASN A 4 -6.40 8.29 3.70
N LYS A 5 -5.83 9.36 3.35
CA LYS A 5 -4.86 9.39 2.31
C LYS A 5 -3.64 8.64 2.68
N GLU A 6 -3.40 8.46 3.95
CA GLU A 6 -2.23 7.72 4.36
C GLU A 6 -2.32 6.26 3.99
N SER A 7 -3.52 5.75 3.90
CA SER A 7 -3.65 4.34 3.53
C SER A 7 -3.44 4.13 2.04
N LEU A 8 -3.25 5.19 1.29
CA LEU A 8 -2.96 5.09 -0.12
C LEU A 8 -1.58 5.61 -0.47
N TYR A 9 -0.78 5.92 0.53
CA TYR A 9 0.55 6.45 0.28
C TYR A 9 1.39 5.46 -0.52
N TRP A 10 1.26 4.18 -0.21
CA TRP A 10 2.04 3.16 -0.89
C TRP A 10 1.68 3.10 -2.37
N LYS A 11 0.47 3.51 -2.71
CA LYS A 11 0.03 3.42 -4.07
C LYS A 11 0.46 4.62 -4.90
N SER A 12 1.06 5.60 -4.29
CA SER A 12 1.46 6.78 -5.02
C SER A 12 2.68 6.53 -5.89
N ASN A 13 3.37 5.40 -5.69
CA ASN A 13 4.53 5.07 -6.50
C ASN A 13 4.36 3.68 -7.05
N LYS A 14 4.36 3.54 -8.36
CA LYS A 14 4.11 2.25 -8.95
C LYS A 14 5.20 1.25 -8.67
N GLU A 15 6.39 1.70 -8.33
CA GLU A 15 7.47 0.77 -8.09
C GLU A 15 7.40 0.19 -6.70
N TRP A 16 6.56 0.72 -5.86
CA TRP A 16 6.45 0.23 -4.49
C TRP A 16 5.49 -0.94 -4.38
N TYR A 17 4.72 -1.22 -5.41
CA TYR A 17 3.74 -2.29 -5.32
C TYR A 17 3.59 -2.96 -6.67
N ARG A 18 2.97 -4.11 -6.65
CA ARG A 18 2.71 -4.82 -7.87
C ARG A 18 1.46 -5.66 -7.65
N ILE A 19 0.94 -6.25 -8.69
CA ILE A 19 -0.24 -7.09 -8.57
C ILE A 19 0.19 -8.52 -8.74
N ASN A 20 -0.13 -9.36 -7.75
CA ASN A 20 0.31 -10.75 -7.78
C ASN A 20 -0.64 -11.59 -8.63
N GLU A 21 -0.44 -12.88 -8.61
CA GLU A 21 -1.24 -13.76 -9.43
C GLU A 21 -2.69 -13.78 -9.03
N ASP A 22 -2.96 -13.50 -7.77
CA ASP A 22 -4.32 -13.48 -7.30
C ASP A 22 -5.04 -12.20 -7.67
N GLY A 23 -4.37 -11.29 -8.30
CA GLY A 23 -4.98 -10.02 -8.63
C GLY A 23 -4.99 -9.06 -7.48
N GLU A 24 -4.13 -9.29 -6.49
CA GLU A 24 -4.11 -8.43 -5.32
C GLU A 24 -2.81 -7.66 -5.27
N PHE A 25 -2.83 -6.53 -4.60
CA PHE A 25 -1.63 -5.72 -4.50
C PHE A 25 -0.69 -6.28 -3.48
N GLU A 26 0.60 -6.16 -3.74
CA GLU A 26 1.58 -6.51 -2.74
C GLU A 26 2.71 -5.54 -2.86
N LEU A 27 3.36 -5.23 -1.76
CA LEU A 27 4.48 -4.31 -1.77
C LEU A 27 5.74 -4.99 -2.21
N THR A 28 6.62 -4.24 -2.83
CA THR A 28 7.91 -4.77 -3.26
C THR A 28 8.95 -4.32 -2.27
N GLU A 29 10.17 -4.81 -2.45
CA GLU A 29 11.23 -4.44 -1.52
C GLU A 29 11.65 -3.00 -1.73
N LEU A 30 11.20 -2.36 -2.80
CA LEU A 30 11.52 -0.97 -3.00
C LEU A 30 10.65 -0.06 -2.14
N ALA A 31 9.60 -0.58 -1.56
CA ALA A 31 8.71 0.24 -0.75
C ALA A 31 9.37 0.60 0.57
N PRO A 32 9.42 1.88 0.92
CA PRO A 32 10.02 2.27 2.20
C PRO A 32 9.14 1.87 3.35
N GLU A 33 9.66 2.02 4.54
CA GLU A 33 8.92 1.62 5.72
C GLU A 33 7.61 2.39 5.81
N ARG A 34 7.62 3.64 5.41
CA ARG A 34 6.40 4.42 5.47
C ARG A 34 5.35 3.83 4.54
N ALA A 35 5.77 3.38 3.38
CA ALA A 35 4.82 2.77 2.45
C ALA A 35 4.31 1.46 3.01
N GLN A 36 5.15 0.73 3.72
CA GLN A 36 4.71 -0.52 4.31
C GLN A 36 3.65 -0.28 5.36
N LYS A 37 3.82 0.74 6.18
CA LYS A 37 2.83 1.04 7.18
C LYS A 37 1.54 1.52 6.53
N SER A 38 1.68 2.27 5.46
CA SER A 38 0.50 2.74 4.75
C SER A 38 -0.28 1.57 4.18
N PHE A 39 0.45 0.59 3.66
CA PHE A 39 -0.21 -0.57 3.09
C PHE A 39 -0.94 -1.36 4.18
N GLU A 40 -0.36 -1.42 5.37
CA GLU A 40 -1.03 -2.10 6.46
C GLU A 40 -2.32 -1.41 6.82
N LEU A 41 -2.33 -0.10 6.79
CA LEU A 41 -3.57 0.62 7.06
C LEU A 41 -4.61 0.32 5.99
N TYR A 42 -4.14 0.09 4.80
CA TYR A 42 -5.07 -0.18 3.70
C TYR A 42 -5.73 -1.55 3.86
N ILE A 43 -4.95 -2.56 4.18
CA ILE A 43 -5.52 -3.89 4.28
C ILE A 43 -6.18 -4.13 5.61
N SER A 44 -5.88 -3.31 6.59
CA SER A 44 -6.43 -3.54 7.89
C SER A 44 -7.62 -2.65 8.14
N LYS A 45 -8.34 -2.26 7.15
CA LYS A 45 -9.40 -1.44 7.38
C LYS A 45 -10.45 -2.16 7.95
N GLU A 46 -11.08 -1.93 8.72
CA GLU A 46 -12.05 -2.68 9.24
C GLU A 46 -12.69 -2.12 9.95
#